data_a1d56f142d11821ed3f067ba14245dc6
#
_entry.id   a1d56f142d11821ed3f067ba14245dc6
#
_cell.length_a   1.000
_cell.length_b   1.000
_cell.length_c   1.000
_cell.angle_alpha   90.00
_cell.angle_beta   90.00
_cell.angle_gamma   90.00
#
_symmetry.space_group_name_H-M   'P 1'
#
loop_
_entity.id
_entity.type
_entity.pdbx_description
1 polymer ?
#
loop_
_entity_poly.entity_id
_entity_poly.type
_entity_poly.pdbx_seq_one_letter_code
_entity_poly.pdbx_strand_id
1 'polypeptide(L)'
;MKKAVFTGAAVALVTPFHKDGSVNYGKLEELIDYQIENSTDAIVVCATTGESPTLSYEEHEQIVRRCVEYAAGRVPIIAGTGSNDTKNALKLSNDAEKAGADALLMVTPYYNKTSQAGLIKHFNFIADRVSTPIILYNVPSRTGLNIKPETYFELSKHKNIVAAKEANGDISALAQTVKLCGDELTVYSGNDDQITAFMSLGAKGVISVLSNIAPRAVHDTVDMYLKGNAEKSAELQLKFLNLCNSLFSDVNPIPVKEAMNMLGMDVGVCRLPLTEICPSARERLKRSLSELKMI
;
A
#
# COMPACT_ATOMS: atom_id res chain seq x y z
N MET A 1 10.34 -10.12 19.58
CA MET A 1 9.70 -10.32 18.25
C MET A 1 8.33 -9.64 18.25
N LYS A 2 8.12 -8.67 17.38
CA LYS A 2 6.83 -8.02 17.20
C LYS A 2 5.95 -8.84 16.26
N LYS A 3 4.64 -8.86 16.52
CA LYS A 3 3.69 -9.57 15.66
C LYS A 3 3.52 -8.82 14.34
N ALA A 4 3.63 -9.51 13.20
CA ALA A 4 3.27 -8.94 11.91
C ALA A 4 1.78 -8.58 11.86
N VAL A 5 1.42 -7.47 11.22
CA VAL A 5 0.02 -7.06 11.02
C VAL A 5 -0.71 -8.08 10.15
N PHE A 6 -0.06 -8.52 9.08
CA PHE A 6 -0.52 -9.61 8.21
C PHE A 6 0.69 -10.35 7.62
N THR A 7 0.44 -11.48 6.98
CA THR A 7 1.40 -12.20 6.14
C THR A 7 0.67 -12.54 4.84
N GLY A 8 1.28 -12.23 3.69
CA GLY A 8 0.63 -12.43 2.40
C GLY A 8 0.58 -11.16 1.55
N ALA A 9 -0.50 -10.99 0.81
CA ALA A 9 -0.72 -9.88 -0.10
C ALA A 9 -1.80 -8.92 0.41
N ALA A 10 -1.42 -7.68 0.68
CA ALA A 10 -2.37 -6.59 0.93
C ALA A 10 -2.60 -5.79 -0.36
N VAL A 11 -3.82 -5.31 -0.57
CA VAL A 11 -4.13 -4.35 -1.62
C VAL A 11 -3.96 -2.91 -1.12
N ALA A 12 -3.29 -2.05 -1.89
CA ALA A 12 -3.43 -0.60 -1.77
C ALA A 12 -4.68 -0.19 -2.56
N LEU A 13 -5.85 -0.21 -1.90
CA LEU A 13 -7.14 -0.07 -2.56
C LEU A 13 -7.35 1.33 -3.13
N VAL A 14 -7.89 1.42 -4.34
CA VAL A 14 -8.34 2.69 -4.91
C VAL A 14 -9.55 3.21 -4.14
N THR A 15 -9.74 4.54 -4.12
CA THR A 15 -10.99 5.16 -3.69
C THR A 15 -11.88 5.34 -4.92
N PRO A 16 -13.02 4.66 -5.03
CA PRO A 16 -13.94 4.85 -6.14
C PRO A 16 -14.72 6.16 -5.98
N PHE A 17 -14.93 6.87 -7.09
CA PHE A 17 -15.67 8.12 -7.13
C PHE A 17 -16.86 8.05 -8.09
N HIS A 18 -17.90 8.80 -7.78
CA HIS A 18 -18.98 9.11 -8.72
C HIS A 18 -18.49 10.14 -9.77
N LYS A 19 -19.31 10.35 -10.81
CA LYS A 19 -18.99 11.33 -11.89
C LYS A 19 -18.88 12.77 -11.39
N ASP A 20 -19.55 13.10 -10.28
CA ASP A 20 -19.49 14.41 -9.62
C ASP A 20 -18.25 14.56 -8.70
N GLY A 21 -17.44 13.51 -8.59
CA GLY A 21 -16.24 13.46 -7.75
C GLY A 21 -16.50 13.10 -6.29
N SER A 22 -17.75 12.84 -5.87
CA SER A 22 -18.03 12.33 -4.52
C SER A 22 -17.60 10.88 -4.36
N VAL A 23 -17.30 10.44 -3.13
CA VAL A 23 -16.89 9.05 -2.84
C VAL A 23 -18.05 8.10 -3.08
N ASN A 24 -17.81 7.04 -3.85
CA ASN A 24 -18.78 5.98 -4.09
C ASN A 24 -18.66 4.85 -3.05
N TYR A 25 -19.30 5.02 -1.91
CA TYR A 25 -19.23 4.05 -0.80
C TYR A 25 -19.81 2.68 -1.15
N GLY A 26 -20.87 2.61 -1.98
CA GLY A 26 -21.39 1.32 -2.45
C GLY A 26 -20.37 0.54 -3.27
N LYS A 27 -19.69 1.22 -4.20
CA LYS A 27 -18.62 0.61 -4.98
C LYS A 27 -17.40 0.23 -4.10
N LEU A 28 -17.12 1.01 -3.07
CA LEU A 28 -16.05 0.69 -2.12
C LEU A 28 -16.33 -0.65 -1.40
N GLU A 29 -17.57 -0.90 -1.00
CA GLU A 29 -17.99 -2.16 -0.38
C GLU A 29 -17.88 -3.34 -1.35
N GLU A 30 -18.32 -3.18 -2.61
CA GLU A 30 -18.14 -4.19 -3.66
C GLU A 30 -16.64 -4.53 -3.88
N LEU A 31 -15.77 -3.52 -3.84
CA LEU A 31 -14.33 -3.74 -3.97
C LEU A 31 -13.74 -4.49 -2.77
N ILE A 32 -14.22 -4.24 -1.55
CA ILE A 32 -13.81 -4.98 -0.36
C ILE A 32 -14.20 -6.45 -0.49
N ASP A 33 -15.43 -6.76 -0.89
CA ASP A 33 -15.88 -8.14 -1.12
C ASP A 33 -15.05 -8.81 -2.23
N TYR A 34 -14.83 -8.13 -3.36
CA TYR A 34 -13.97 -8.63 -4.43
C TYR A 34 -12.56 -9.01 -3.94
N GLN A 35 -11.96 -8.19 -3.09
CA GLN A 35 -10.64 -8.47 -2.52
C GLN A 35 -10.67 -9.70 -1.61
N ILE A 36 -11.65 -9.79 -0.71
CA ILE A 36 -11.79 -10.90 0.25
C ILE A 36 -12.04 -12.22 -0.49
N GLU A 37 -12.94 -12.25 -1.44
CA GLU A 37 -13.27 -13.42 -2.26
C GLU A 37 -12.08 -13.91 -3.08
N ASN A 38 -11.15 -13.01 -3.42
CA ASN A 38 -9.93 -13.35 -4.15
C ASN A 38 -8.68 -13.46 -3.25
N SER A 39 -8.87 -13.75 -1.96
CA SER A 39 -7.82 -14.11 -1.00
C SER A 39 -6.81 -13.00 -0.69
N THR A 40 -7.23 -11.74 -0.74
CA THR A 40 -6.42 -10.65 -0.21
C THR A 40 -6.27 -10.80 1.31
N ASP A 41 -5.04 -10.67 1.82
CA ASP A 41 -4.71 -10.92 3.24
C ASP A 41 -4.86 -9.68 4.13
N ALA A 42 -4.91 -8.48 3.55
CA ALA A 42 -5.22 -7.21 4.21
C ALA A 42 -5.61 -6.14 3.19
N ILE A 43 -6.36 -5.12 3.62
CA ILE A 43 -6.78 -4.01 2.77
C ILE A 43 -6.22 -2.70 3.31
N VAL A 44 -5.46 -1.97 2.48
CA VAL A 44 -4.95 -0.64 2.81
C VAL A 44 -5.83 0.41 2.13
N VAL A 45 -6.44 1.29 2.92
CA VAL A 45 -7.31 2.37 2.44
C VAL A 45 -6.69 3.74 2.69
N CYS A 46 -7.12 4.76 1.97
CA CYS A 46 -6.65 6.14 2.12
C CYS A 46 -5.11 6.29 2.06
N ALA A 47 -4.42 5.43 1.28
CA ALA A 47 -3.01 5.59 0.97
C ALA A 47 -2.82 6.33 -0.38
N THR A 48 -1.63 6.27 -0.97
CA THR A 48 -1.32 6.93 -2.26
C THR A 48 -2.28 6.51 -3.36
N THR A 49 -2.50 5.20 -3.52
CA THR A 49 -3.40 4.62 -4.54
C THR A 49 -4.86 4.95 -4.24
N GLY A 50 -5.23 5.15 -2.99
CA GLY A 50 -6.54 5.64 -2.55
C GLY A 50 -6.71 7.15 -2.59
N GLU A 51 -5.81 7.89 -3.25
CA GLU A 51 -5.88 9.34 -3.47
C GLU A 51 -6.01 10.17 -2.17
N SER A 52 -5.36 9.73 -1.09
CA SER A 52 -5.40 10.39 0.23
C SER A 52 -5.22 11.93 0.19
N PRO A 53 -4.31 12.51 -0.63
CA PRO A 53 -4.13 13.97 -0.66
C PRO A 53 -5.33 14.78 -1.15
N THR A 54 -6.28 14.17 -1.84
CA THR A 54 -7.47 14.82 -2.39
C THR A 54 -8.76 14.48 -1.64
N LEU A 55 -8.65 13.73 -0.56
CA LEU A 55 -9.76 13.46 0.38
C LEU A 55 -9.81 14.56 1.44
N SER A 56 -11.02 15.05 1.75
CA SER A 56 -11.20 15.87 2.95
C SER A 56 -10.97 15.03 4.22
N TYR A 57 -10.79 15.67 5.37
CA TYR A 57 -10.67 14.94 6.64
C TYR A 57 -11.92 14.10 6.93
N GLU A 58 -13.09 14.63 6.62
CA GLU A 58 -14.38 13.96 6.79
C GLU A 58 -14.50 12.73 5.87
N GLU A 59 -14.11 12.87 4.60
CA GLU A 59 -14.09 11.75 3.65
C GLU A 59 -13.11 10.66 4.11
N HIS A 60 -11.90 11.07 4.53
CA HIS A 60 -10.88 10.14 5.02
C HIS A 60 -11.40 9.34 6.23
N GLU A 61 -11.96 10.02 7.23
CA GLU A 61 -12.54 9.38 8.42
C GLU A 61 -13.70 8.44 8.04
N GLN A 62 -14.60 8.87 7.16
CA GLN A 62 -15.73 8.07 6.73
C GLN A 62 -15.32 6.82 5.94
N ILE A 63 -14.32 6.95 5.03
CA ILE A 63 -13.79 5.81 4.28
C ILE A 63 -13.20 4.77 5.24
N VAL A 64 -12.34 5.18 6.16
CA VAL A 64 -11.72 4.26 7.13
C VAL A 64 -12.78 3.56 7.96
N ARG A 65 -13.72 4.32 8.56
CA ARG A 65 -14.82 3.79 9.36
C ARG A 65 -15.67 2.80 8.57
N ARG A 66 -16.09 3.18 7.35
CA ARG A 66 -16.92 2.33 6.50
C ARG A 66 -16.22 1.03 6.14
N CYS A 67 -14.91 1.09 5.81
CA CYS A 67 -14.14 -0.11 5.48
C CYS A 67 -13.99 -1.03 6.69
N VAL A 68 -13.74 -0.51 7.89
CA VAL A 68 -13.65 -1.31 9.12
C VAL A 68 -14.99 -1.98 9.43
N GLU A 69 -16.07 -1.19 9.43
CA GLU A 69 -17.42 -1.70 9.71
C GLU A 69 -17.86 -2.76 8.68
N TYR A 70 -17.62 -2.51 7.39
CA TYR A 70 -18.03 -3.42 6.32
C TYR A 70 -17.18 -4.69 6.26
N ALA A 71 -15.86 -4.57 6.41
CA ALA A 71 -14.97 -5.74 6.47
C ALA A 71 -15.29 -6.64 7.67
N ALA A 72 -15.80 -6.06 8.76
CA ALA A 72 -16.27 -6.78 9.96
C ALA A 72 -15.27 -7.86 10.47
N GLY A 73 -13.96 -7.55 10.43
CA GLY A 73 -12.91 -8.45 10.87
C GLY A 73 -12.60 -9.62 9.92
N ARG A 74 -13.20 -9.66 8.71
CA ARG A 74 -12.88 -10.70 7.71
C ARG A 74 -11.44 -10.61 7.21
N VAL A 75 -10.89 -9.40 7.14
CA VAL A 75 -9.47 -9.10 6.83
C VAL A 75 -9.05 -7.86 7.61
N PRO A 76 -7.75 -7.69 7.94
CA PRO A 76 -7.26 -6.47 8.55
C PRO A 76 -7.43 -5.25 7.63
N ILE A 77 -7.87 -4.13 8.22
CA ILE A 77 -7.97 -2.83 7.55
C ILE A 77 -6.83 -1.92 8.03
N ILE A 78 -6.02 -1.47 7.11
CA ILE A 78 -4.86 -0.61 7.35
C ILE A 78 -5.17 0.79 6.80
N ALA A 79 -5.14 1.81 7.65
CA ALA A 79 -5.43 3.18 7.24
C ALA A 79 -4.15 3.95 6.86
N GLY A 80 -4.13 4.60 5.71
CA GLY A 80 -3.07 5.54 5.33
C GLY A 80 -3.23 6.85 6.11
N THR A 81 -2.32 7.15 7.03
CA THR A 81 -2.41 8.31 7.94
C THR A 81 -1.19 9.21 7.90
N GLY A 82 -0.20 8.91 7.04
CA GLY A 82 1.00 9.74 6.90
C GLY A 82 0.70 11.12 6.30
N SER A 83 1.41 12.13 6.79
CA SER A 83 1.33 13.50 6.30
C SER A 83 2.70 14.17 6.41
N ASN A 84 2.90 15.23 5.66
CA ASN A 84 4.09 16.10 5.78
C ASN A 84 4.00 17.12 6.94
N ASP A 85 2.88 17.13 7.66
CA ASP A 85 2.72 17.81 8.93
C ASP A 85 2.45 16.77 10.04
N THR A 86 3.29 16.80 11.08
CA THR A 86 3.21 15.86 12.22
C THR A 86 1.87 15.93 12.96
N LYS A 87 1.29 17.11 13.09
CA LYS A 87 -0.01 17.29 13.75
C LYS A 87 -1.15 16.69 12.93
N ASN A 88 -1.12 16.88 11.62
CA ASN A 88 -2.10 16.28 10.71
C ASN A 88 -1.97 14.76 10.67
N ALA A 89 -0.72 14.23 10.62
CA ALA A 89 -0.49 12.78 10.71
C ALA A 89 -1.02 12.19 12.02
N LEU A 90 -0.81 12.87 13.15
CA LEU A 90 -1.35 12.45 14.44
C LEU A 90 -2.89 12.51 14.46
N LYS A 91 -3.49 13.57 13.90
CA LYS A 91 -4.96 13.69 13.81
C LYS A 91 -5.56 12.53 13.03
N LEU A 92 -5.06 12.29 11.81
CA LEU A 92 -5.51 11.18 10.96
C LEU A 92 -5.33 9.81 11.65
N SER A 93 -4.21 9.64 12.38
CA SER A 93 -3.92 8.41 13.12
C SER A 93 -4.90 8.18 14.26
N ASN A 94 -5.21 9.22 15.04
CA ASN A 94 -6.20 9.15 16.11
C ASN A 94 -7.62 8.86 15.58
N ASP A 95 -8.00 9.46 14.46
CA ASP A 95 -9.31 9.24 13.85
C ASP A 95 -9.41 7.81 13.30
N ALA A 96 -8.35 7.28 12.67
CA ALA A 96 -8.29 5.90 12.21
C ALA A 96 -8.30 4.88 13.38
N GLU A 97 -7.59 5.17 14.48
CA GLU A 97 -7.63 4.36 15.70
C GLU A 97 -9.04 4.29 16.29
N LYS A 98 -9.74 5.44 16.40
CA LYS A 98 -11.13 5.48 16.86
C LYS A 98 -12.10 4.72 15.95
N ALA A 99 -11.82 4.72 14.64
CA ALA A 99 -12.59 3.95 13.66
C ALA A 99 -12.34 2.44 13.75
N GLY A 100 -11.30 1.99 14.49
CA GLY A 100 -10.97 0.59 14.69
C GLY A 100 -10.04 0.00 13.62
N ALA A 101 -9.23 0.82 12.95
CA ALA A 101 -8.22 0.32 12.02
C ALA A 101 -7.21 -0.59 12.72
N ASP A 102 -6.81 -1.69 12.08
CA ASP A 102 -5.89 -2.69 12.62
C ASP A 102 -4.42 -2.22 12.59
N ALA A 103 -4.09 -1.30 11.68
CA ALA A 103 -2.77 -0.67 11.60
C ALA A 103 -2.83 0.68 10.86
N LEU A 104 -1.77 1.47 11.02
CA LEU A 104 -1.59 2.78 10.39
C LEU A 104 -0.43 2.71 9.40
N LEU A 105 -0.66 3.02 8.12
CA LEU A 105 0.39 3.15 7.12
C LEU A 105 0.82 4.61 7.02
N MET A 106 2.07 4.90 7.37
CA MET A 106 2.56 6.26 7.50
C MET A 106 3.70 6.55 6.52
N VAL A 107 3.40 7.27 5.44
CA VAL A 107 4.41 7.75 4.48
C VAL A 107 5.34 8.79 5.14
N THR A 108 6.60 8.83 4.71
CA THR A 108 7.54 9.86 5.13
C THR A 108 7.05 11.27 4.76
N PRO A 109 7.38 12.33 5.53
CA PRO A 109 7.05 13.70 5.15
C PRO A 109 7.57 14.02 3.75
N TYR A 110 6.65 14.36 2.86
CA TYR A 110 6.89 14.72 1.46
C TYR A 110 6.94 16.23 1.30
N TYR A 111 7.56 16.73 0.23
CA TYR A 111 7.67 18.14 -0.12
C TYR A 111 8.60 18.94 0.81
N ASN A 112 8.19 19.25 2.06
CA ASN A 112 9.02 19.93 3.05
C ASN A 112 10.17 19.06 3.58
N LYS A 113 10.08 17.72 3.43
CA LYS A 113 11.10 16.74 3.81
C LYS A 113 11.52 16.85 5.29
N THR A 114 12.60 16.19 5.68
CA THR A 114 13.28 16.34 6.97
C THR A 114 14.62 15.56 6.94
N SER A 115 15.41 15.66 8.02
CA SER A 115 16.60 14.83 8.23
C SER A 115 16.23 13.45 8.80
N GLN A 116 17.17 12.50 8.84
CA GLN A 116 16.99 11.19 9.49
C GLN A 116 16.61 11.35 10.98
N ALA A 117 17.28 12.27 11.68
CA ALA A 117 16.92 12.59 13.07
C ALA A 117 15.49 13.18 13.19
N GLY A 118 15.07 13.96 12.18
CA GLY A 118 13.70 14.48 12.11
C GLY A 118 12.67 13.37 11.87
N LEU A 119 12.98 12.37 11.02
CA LEU A 119 12.13 11.20 10.82
C LEU A 119 11.93 10.44 12.13
N ILE A 120 13.00 10.19 12.89
CA ILE A 120 12.93 9.52 14.20
C ILE A 120 12.01 10.31 15.15
N LYS A 121 12.19 11.62 15.24
CA LYS A 121 11.33 12.46 16.09
C LYS A 121 9.86 12.48 15.62
N HIS A 122 9.63 12.58 14.31
CA HIS A 122 8.28 12.61 13.72
C HIS A 122 7.51 11.32 14.03
N PHE A 123 8.08 10.16 13.69
CA PHE A 123 7.39 8.90 13.87
C PHE A 123 7.24 8.51 15.35
N ASN A 124 8.27 8.71 16.19
CA ASN A 124 8.18 8.43 17.61
C ASN A 124 7.14 9.35 18.29
N PHE A 125 7.08 10.64 17.92
CA PHE A 125 6.06 11.56 18.46
C PHE A 125 4.64 11.04 18.24
N ILE A 126 4.36 10.44 17.07
CA ILE A 126 3.04 9.89 16.78
C ILE A 126 2.87 8.53 17.47
N ALA A 127 3.88 7.67 17.40
CA ALA A 127 3.86 6.33 17.99
C ALA A 127 3.66 6.36 19.53
N ASP A 128 4.15 7.40 20.21
CA ASP A 128 3.91 7.63 21.64
C ASP A 128 2.45 8.00 21.98
N ARG A 129 1.63 8.38 20.97
CA ARG A 129 0.29 8.95 21.15
C ARG A 129 -0.84 8.13 20.54
N VAL A 130 -0.51 6.99 19.94
CA VAL A 130 -1.47 6.03 19.41
C VAL A 130 -1.14 4.64 19.94
N SER A 131 -2.13 3.77 20.06
CA SER A 131 -1.94 2.37 20.44
C SER A 131 -1.94 1.43 19.22
N THR A 132 -2.54 1.86 18.12
CA THR A 132 -2.61 1.11 16.85
C THR A 132 -1.23 0.94 16.24
N PRO A 133 -0.84 -0.28 15.79
CA PRO A 133 0.46 -0.54 15.19
C PRO A 133 0.75 0.32 13.96
N ILE A 134 2.00 0.78 13.82
CA ILE A 134 2.46 1.62 12.72
C ILE A 134 3.29 0.81 11.74
N ILE A 135 2.98 0.96 10.45
CA ILE A 135 3.76 0.52 9.31
C ILE A 135 4.38 1.78 8.68
N LEU A 136 5.69 1.91 8.73
CA LEU A 136 6.41 3.00 8.05
C LEU A 136 6.31 2.80 6.53
N TYR A 137 6.15 3.89 5.77
CA TYR A 137 6.13 3.80 4.31
C TYR A 137 7.23 4.68 3.69
N ASN A 138 8.17 4.01 3.02
CA ASN A 138 9.30 4.63 2.34
C ASN A 138 9.10 4.56 0.82
N VAL A 139 8.96 5.72 0.17
CA VAL A 139 8.76 5.84 -1.28
C VAL A 139 9.47 7.10 -1.81
N PRO A 140 10.81 7.09 -1.84
CA PRO A 140 11.60 8.29 -2.13
C PRO A 140 11.35 8.87 -3.52
N SER A 141 10.90 8.08 -4.50
CA SER A 141 10.48 8.57 -5.82
C SER A 141 9.31 9.58 -5.78
N ARG A 142 8.49 9.53 -4.70
CA ARG A 142 7.37 10.46 -4.49
C ARG A 142 7.67 11.52 -3.46
N THR A 143 8.36 11.14 -2.38
CA THR A 143 8.57 12.04 -1.24
C THR A 143 9.85 12.85 -1.35
N GLY A 144 10.83 12.38 -2.14
CA GLY A 144 12.19 12.94 -2.19
C GLY A 144 12.97 12.71 -0.89
N LEU A 145 12.50 11.80 -0.01
CA LEU A 145 13.11 11.48 1.27
C LEU A 145 13.17 9.96 1.45
N ASN A 146 14.36 9.42 1.67
CA ASN A 146 14.59 7.99 1.88
C ASN A 146 14.91 7.71 3.35
N ILE A 147 14.28 6.69 3.93
CA ILE A 147 14.62 6.18 5.26
C ILE A 147 15.85 5.30 5.11
N LYS A 148 16.91 5.60 5.87
CA LYS A 148 18.15 4.79 5.88
C LYS A 148 17.99 3.56 6.77
N PRO A 149 18.75 2.47 6.53
CA PRO A 149 18.71 1.27 7.37
C PRO A 149 18.92 1.53 8.87
N GLU A 150 19.85 2.45 9.21
CA GLU A 150 20.11 2.83 10.61
C GLU A 150 18.92 3.58 11.24
N THR A 151 18.17 4.33 10.42
CA THR A 151 16.96 5.03 10.87
C THR A 151 15.83 4.04 11.13
N TYR A 152 15.67 3.02 10.30
CA TYR A 152 14.74 1.92 10.55
C TYR A 152 15.10 1.20 11.86
N PHE A 153 16.39 0.92 12.08
CA PHE A 153 16.85 0.29 13.31
C PHE A 153 16.49 1.13 14.55
N GLU A 154 16.69 2.44 14.54
CA GLU A 154 16.29 3.31 15.64
C GLU A 154 14.77 3.32 15.86
N LEU A 155 13.99 3.42 14.77
CA LEU A 155 12.53 3.41 14.82
C LEU A 155 11.97 2.06 15.28
N SER A 156 12.61 0.94 14.89
CA SER A 156 12.17 -0.40 15.28
C SER A 156 12.27 -0.66 16.80
N LYS A 157 12.99 0.15 17.56
CA LYS A 157 13.02 0.06 19.02
C LYS A 157 11.70 0.49 19.69
N HIS A 158 10.89 1.29 18.99
CA HIS A 158 9.58 1.70 19.50
C HIS A 158 8.57 0.56 19.37
N LYS A 159 7.89 0.22 20.49
CA LYS A 159 6.96 -0.94 20.55
C LYS A 159 5.84 -0.90 19.49
N ASN A 160 5.35 0.30 19.15
CA ASN A 160 4.23 0.50 18.23
C ASN A 160 4.65 0.59 16.76
N ILE A 161 5.94 0.76 16.44
CA ILE A 161 6.45 0.74 15.07
C ILE A 161 6.82 -0.71 14.76
N VAL A 162 5.96 -1.41 14.01
CA VAL A 162 6.04 -2.87 13.87
C VAL A 162 6.49 -3.32 12.49
N ALA A 163 6.33 -2.47 11.47
CA ALA A 163 6.64 -2.87 10.11
C ALA A 163 7.07 -1.68 9.24
N ALA A 164 7.59 -2.01 8.04
CA ALA A 164 7.88 -1.09 6.96
C ALA A 164 7.33 -1.62 5.64
N LYS A 165 6.64 -0.75 4.86
CA LYS A 165 6.41 -0.88 3.44
C LYS A 165 7.58 -0.20 2.72
N GLU A 166 8.45 -0.98 2.09
CA GLU A 166 9.63 -0.45 1.40
C GLU A 166 9.41 -0.42 -0.11
N ALA A 167 9.53 0.78 -0.69
CA ALA A 167 9.33 1.02 -2.11
C ALA A 167 10.47 1.87 -2.73
N ASN A 168 11.68 1.81 -2.16
CA ASN A 168 12.84 2.52 -2.71
C ASN A 168 13.52 1.80 -3.90
N GLY A 169 13.19 0.52 -4.10
CA GLY A 169 13.75 -0.30 -5.18
C GLY A 169 15.18 -0.82 -4.93
N ASP A 170 15.78 -0.54 -3.77
CA ASP A 170 17.15 -0.92 -3.42
C ASP A 170 17.20 -2.19 -2.56
N ILE A 171 17.44 -3.33 -3.20
CA ILE A 171 17.54 -4.63 -2.53
C ILE A 171 18.75 -4.69 -1.55
N SER A 172 19.83 -3.95 -1.83
CA SER A 172 20.98 -3.88 -0.92
C SER A 172 20.62 -3.15 0.37
N ALA A 173 19.90 -2.03 0.29
CA ALA A 173 19.38 -1.31 1.45
C ALA A 173 18.37 -2.16 2.23
N LEU A 174 17.52 -2.94 1.53
CA LEU A 174 16.61 -3.89 2.17
C LEU A 174 17.39 -4.93 2.99
N ALA A 175 18.43 -5.56 2.42
CA ALA A 175 19.25 -6.56 3.11
C ALA A 175 19.90 -5.98 4.38
N GLN A 176 20.39 -4.73 4.32
CA GLN A 176 20.94 -4.04 5.49
C GLN A 176 19.86 -3.76 6.54
N THR A 177 18.66 -3.32 6.12
CA THR A 177 17.53 -3.07 7.03
C THR A 177 17.12 -4.35 7.77
N VAL A 178 16.94 -5.45 7.03
CA VAL A 178 16.58 -6.74 7.61
C VAL A 178 17.65 -7.24 8.58
N LYS A 179 18.94 -7.10 8.21
CA LYS A 179 20.07 -7.47 9.08
C LYS A 179 20.09 -6.68 10.39
N LEU A 180 19.83 -5.36 10.33
CA LEU A 180 19.90 -4.49 11.50
C LEU A 180 18.68 -4.63 12.40
N CYS A 181 17.49 -4.73 11.82
CA CYS A 181 16.23 -4.72 12.58
C CYS A 181 15.83 -6.13 13.05
N GLY A 182 16.24 -7.19 12.35
CA GLY A 182 15.86 -8.56 12.68
C GLY A 182 14.34 -8.71 12.83
N ASP A 183 13.92 -9.38 13.89
CA ASP A 183 12.51 -9.63 14.21
C ASP A 183 11.74 -8.42 14.78
N GLU A 184 12.41 -7.28 14.97
CA GLU A 184 11.78 -6.08 15.53
C GLU A 184 11.08 -5.21 14.46
N LEU A 185 11.27 -5.52 13.15
CA LEU A 185 10.61 -4.80 12.06
C LEU A 185 10.23 -5.76 10.93
N THR A 186 8.94 -6.03 10.78
CA THR A 186 8.43 -6.76 9.60
C THR A 186 8.59 -5.90 8.36
N VAL A 187 9.04 -6.47 7.24
CA VAL A 187 9.13 -5.76 5.95
C VAL A 187 8.10 -6.31 4.96
N TYR A 188 7.44 -5.40 4.25
CA TYR A 188 6.58 -5.67 3.11
C TYR A 188 7.15 -4.98 1.87
N SER A 189 7.11 -5.65 0.72
CA SER A 189 7.39 -4.99 -0.55
C SER A 189 6.33 -3.92 -0.82
N GLY A 190 6.76 -2.75 -1.28
CA GLY A 190 5.88 -1.73 -1.84
C GLY A 190 5.83 -1.75 -3.37
N ASN A 191 6.61 -2.65 -4.00
CA ASN A 191 6.79 -2.79 -5.43
C ASN A 191 6.35 -4.18 -5.89
N ASP A 192 5.37 -4.25 -6.80
CA ASP A 192 4.80 -5.50 -7.31
C ASP A 192 5.80 -6.32 -8.14
N ASP A 193 6.78 -5.67 -8.76
CA ASP A 193 7.84 -6.30 -9.55
C ASP A 193 9.00 -6.86 -8.71
N GLN A 194 8.99 -6.70 -7.38
CA GLN A 194 10.06 -7.12 -6.48
C GLN A 194 9.63 -8.09 -5.38
N ILE A 195 8.43 -8.65 -5.45
CA ILE A 195 7.84 -9.48 -4.38
C ILE A 195 8.78 -10.65 -4.02
N THR A 196 9.15 -11.48 -4.99
CA THR A 196 9.99 -12.67 -4.76
C THR A 196 11.37 -12.32 -4.20
N ALA A 197 11.98 -11.22 -4.68
CA ALA A 197 13.25 -10.74 -4.16
C ALA A 197 13.16 -10.29 -2.69
N PHE A 198 12.08 -9.58 -2.33
CA PHE A 198 11.81 -9.21 -0.94
C PHE A 198 11.57 -10.42 -0.05
N MET A 199 10.78 -11.39 -0.53
CA MET A 199 10.53 -12.63 0.19
C MET A 199 11.81 -13.43 0.46
N SER A 200 12.78 -13.42 -0.47
CA SER A 200 14.08 -14.10 -0.32
C SER A 200 14.95 -13.52 0.80
N LEU A 201 14.69 -12.28 1.20
CA LEU A 201 15.35 -11.60 2.33
C LEU A 201 14.51 -11.60 3.61
N GLY A 202 13.40 -12.35 3.66
CA GLY A 202 12.59 -12.53 4.87
C GLY A 202 11.39 -11.59 5.01
N ALA A 203 11.05 -10.83 3.97
CA ALA A 203 9.80 -10.07 3.95
C ALA A 203 8.58 -10.98 4.16
N LYS A 204 7.50 -10.44 4.71
CA LYS A 204 6.28 -11.20 5.02
C LYS A 204 5.17 -11.04 3.99
N GLY A 205 5.44 -10.30 2.91
CA GLY A 205 4.47 -10.08 1.83
C GLY A 205 4.66 -8.77 1.11
N VAL A 206 3.55 -8.29 0.53
CA VAL A 206 3.50 -7.09 -0.31
C VAL A 206 2.29 -6.22 0.03
N ILE A 207 2.42 -4.91 -0.16
CA ILE A 207 1.29 -3.97 -0.23
C ILE A 207 1.21 -3.47 -1.67
N SER A 208 0.33 -4.05 -2.44
CA SER A 208 0.29 -4.14 -3.90
C SER A 208 -0.65 -3.13 -4.55
N VAL A 209 -0.30 -2.61 -5.71
CA VAL A 209 -1.19 -1.91 -6.64
C VAL A 209 -1.86 -2.91 -7.58
N LEU A 210 -1.12 -3.90 -8.09
CA LEU A 210 -1.63 -4.94 -8.98
C LEU A 210 -2.81 -5.70 -8.38
N SER A 211 -2.86 -5.87 -7.05
CA SER A 211 -3.98 -6.54 -6.35
C SER A 211 -5.34 -5.88 -6.59
N ASN A 212 -5.42 -4.62 -7.03
CA ASN A 212 -6.72 -4.02 -7.39
C ASN A 212 -7.41 -4.76 -8.56
N ILE A 213 -6.63 -5.38 -9.47
CA ILE A 213 -7.15 -6.05 -10.68
C ILE A 213 -6.79 -7.54 -10.76
N ALA A 214 -5.82 -8.00 -9.98
CA ALA A 214 -5.37 -9.39 -9.98
C ALA A 214 -5.01 -9.88 -8.56
N PRO A 215 -5.95 -9.76 -7.57
CA PRO A 215 -5.65 -10.06 -6.16
C PRO A 215 -5.19 -11.50 -5.97
N ARG A 216 -5.87 -12.47 -6.56
CA ARG A 216 -5.49 -13.89 -6.48
C ARG A 216 -4.07 -14.15 -6.99
N ALA A 217 -3.66 -13.53 -8.08
CA ALA A 217 -2.32 -13.74 -8.64
C ALA A 217 -1.22 -13.19 -7.72
N VAL A 218 -1.46 -12.05 -7.08
CA VAL A 218 -0.52 -11.46 -6.12
C VAL A 218 -0.47 -12.31 -4.84
N HIS A 219 -1.62 -12.73 -4.32
CA HIS A 219 -1.69 -13.66 -3.19
C HIS A 219 -0.91 -14.94 -3.49
N ASP A 220 -1.18 -15.59 -4.61
CA ASP A 220 -0.52 -16.84 -5.00
C ASP A 220 0.99 -16.66 -5.16
N THR A 221 1.47 -15.51 -5.64
CA THR A 221 2.91 -15.20 -5.74
C THR A 221 3.59 -15.25 -4.37
N VAL A 222 2.97 -14.63 -3.36
CA VAL A 222 3.49 -14.64 -1.99
C VAL A 222 3.32 -16.02 -1.33
N ASP A 223 2.14 -16.63 -1.46
CA ASP A 223 1.78 -17.90 -0.84
C ASP A 223 2.68 -19.05 -1.35
N MET A 224 2.97 -19.09 -2.66
CA MET A 224 3.90 -20.08 -3.23
C MET A 224 5.29 -19.95 -2.58
N TYR A 225 5.79 -18.74 -2.39
CA TYR A 225 7.06 -18.54 -1.73
C TYR A 225 7.04 -19.03 -0.28
N LEU A 226 6.00 -18.67 0.48
CA LEU A 226 5.83 -19.08 1.89
C LEU A 226 5.72 -20.61 2.05
N LYS A 227 5.15 -21.29 1.06
CA LYS A 227 5.08 -22.76 0.98
C LYS A 227 6.38 -23.43 0.52
N GLY A 228 7.45 -22.66 0.33
CA GLY A 228 8.77 -23.19 -0.08
C GLY A 228 8.94 -23.36 -1.60
N ASN A 229 7.97 -22.92 -2.41
CA ASN A 229 8.06 -22.99 -3.87
C ASN A 229 8.45 -21.64 -4.48
N ALA A 230 9.73 -21.25 -4.26
CA ALA A 230 10.28 -19.98 -4.76
C ALA A 230 10.28 -19.89 -6.29
N GLU A 231 10.48 -21.03 -6.98
CA GLU A 231 10.46 -21.07 -8.44
C GLU A 231 9.08 -20.68 -9.01
N LYS A 232 8.00 -21.24 -8.45
CA LYS A 232 6.63 -20.91 -8.86
C LYS A 232 6.26 -19.48 -8.51
N SER A 233 6.72 -18.96 -7.37
CA SER A 233 6.57 -17.56 -7.01
C SER A 233 7.22 -16.63 -8.04
N ALA A 234 8.46 -16.93 -8.45
CA ALA A 234 9.17 -16.17 -9.48
C ALA A 234 8.48 -16.24 -10.86
N GLU A 235 8.00 -17.43 -11.25
CA GLU A 235 7.22 -17.62 -12.48
C GLU A 235 5.97 -16.72 -12.51
N LEU A 236 5.21 -16.70 -11.42
CA LEU A 236 4.01 -15.87 -11.29
C LEU A 236 4.36 -14.38 -11.36
N GLN A 237 5.37 -13.93 -10.62
CA GLN A 237 5.82 -12.54 -10.68
C GLN A 237 6.23 -12.13 -12.09
N LEU A 238 7.02 -12.95 -12.79
CA LEU A 238 7.47 -12.67 -14.16
C LEU A 238 6.33 -12.68 -15.16
N LYS A 239 5.32 -13.52 -14.99
CA LYS A 239 4.10 -13.54 -15.82
C LYS A 239 3.37 -12.21 -15.79
N PHE A 240 3.31 -11.55 -14.64
CA PHE A 240 2.60 -10.26 -14.49
C PHE A 240 3.50 -9.03 -14.63
N LEU A 241 4.80 -9.19 -14.91
CA LEU A 241 5.78 -8.09 -14.93
C LEU A 241 5.41 -6.97 -15.91
N ASN A 242 4.96 -7.32 -17.12
CA ASN A 242 4.55 -6.31 -18.11
C ASN A 242 3.35 -5.50 -17.61
N LEU A 243 2.39 -6.13 -16.95
CA LEU A 243 1.24 -5.44 -16.39
C LEU A 243 1.65 -4.57 -15.19
N CYS A 244 2.50 -5.06 -14.27
CA CYS A 244 3.07 -4.25 -13.19
C CYS A 244 3.69 -2.97 -13.74
N ASN A 245 4.56 -3.08 -14.76
CA ASN A 245 5.19 -1.93 -15.39
C ASN A 245 4.19 -1.00 -16.10
N SER A 246 3.09 -1.54 -16.62
CA SER A 246 2.04 -0.75 -17.28
C SER A 246 1.19 0.03 -16.28
N LEU A 247 0.99 -0.50 -15.07
CA LEU A 247 0.31 0.20 -13.98
C LEU A 247 1.08 1.41 -13.42
N PHE A 248 2.36 1.55 -13.79
CA PHE A 248 3.23 2.68 -13.45
C PHE A 248 3.74 3.44 -14.69
N SER A 249 3.13 3.22 -15.87
CA SER A 249 3.48 3.95 -17.11
C SER A 249 2.94 5.38 -17.14
N ASP A 250 2.07 5.73 -16.22
CA ASP A 250 1.62 7.07 -15.87
C ASP A 250 1.55 7.17 -14.34
N VAL A 251 1.17 8.31 -13.80
CA VAL A 251 1.12 8.53 -12.35
C VAL A 251 0.08 7.62 -11.69
N ASN A 252 0.51 6.69 -10.82
CA ASN A 252 -0.42 5.88 -10.01
C ASN A 252 -1.24 6.80 -9.08
N PRO A 253 -2.59 6.68 -9.02
CA PRO A 253 -3.42 5.55 -9.46
C PRO A 253 -4.09 5.68 -10.82
N ILE A 254 -3.69 6.60 -11.71
CA ILE A 254 -4.33 6.79 -13.01
C ILE A 254 -4.40 5.45 -13.79
N PRO A 255 -3.29 4.70 -14.03
CA PRO A 255 -3.37 3.48 -14.82
C PRO A 255 -4.17 2.37 -14.14
N VAL A 256 -4.12 2.22 -12.82
CA VAL A 256 -4.87 1.14 -12.15
C VAL A 256 -6.37 1.40 -12.18
N LYS A 257 -6.83 2.64 -12.00
CA LYS A 257 -8.25 2.98 -12.16
C LYS A 257 -8.73 2.77 -13.60
N GLU A 258 -7.92 3.16 -14.59
CA GLU A 258 -8.23 2.89 -15.99
C GLU A 258 -8.32 1.37 -16.26
N ALA A 259 -7.39 0.57 -15.72
CA ALA A 259 -7.46 -0.90 -15.86
C ALA A 259 -8.73 -1.46 -15.22
N MET A 260 -9.09 -1.02 -14.02
CA MET A 260 -10.33 -1.44 -13.36
C MET A 260 -11.58 -1.10 -14.19
N ASN A 261 -11.62 0.09 -14.77
CA ASN A 261 -12.72 0.51 -15.67
C ASN A 261 -12.75 -0.31 -16.98
N MET A 262 -11.58 -0.64 -17.56
CA MET A 262 -11.51 -1.56 -18.72
C MET A 262 -12.04 -2.96 -18.38
N LEU A 263 -11.92 -3.38 -17.12
CA LEU A 263 -12.45 -4.65 -16.61
C LEU A 263 -13.92 -4.57 -16.17
N GLY A 264 -14.58 -3.42 -16.35
CA GLY A 264 -15.99 -3.24 -16.00
C GLY A 264 -16.28 -3.02 -14.52
N MET A 265 -15.27 -2.63 -13.73
CA MET A 265 -15.44 -2.44 -12.28
C MET A 265 -16.05 -1.07 -11.91
N ASP A 266 -16.10 -0.11 -12.85
CA ASP A 266 -16.74 1.21 -12.69
C ASP A 266 -16.31 1.99 -11.44
N VAL A 267 -15.00 2.16 -11.26
CA VAL A 267 -14.42 2.87 -10.09
C VAL A 267 -14.35 4.40 -10.26
N GLY A 268 -14.82 4.91 -11.39
CA GLY A 268 -14.76 6.33 -11.74
C GLY A 268 -13.36 6.78 -12.15
N VAL A 269 -13.17 8.10 -12.16
CA VAL A 269 -11.90 8.75 -12.53
C VAL A 269 -11.16 9.25 -11.29
N CYS A 270 -9.90 9.68 -11.47
CA CYS A 270 -9.16 10.34 -10.41
C CYS A 270 -9.65 11.77 -10.20
N ARG A 271 -9.45 12.32 -9.00
CA ARG A 271 -9.63 13.75 -8.72
C ARG A 271 -8.41 14.55 -9.16
N LEU A 272 -8.61 15.80 -9.57
CA LEU A 272 -7.51 16.72 -9.81
C LEU A 272 -6.59 16.83 -8.55
N PRO A 273 -5.26 16.93 -8.73
CA PRO A 273 -4.54 17.24 -9.98
C PRO A 273 -4.30 16.08 -10.92
N LEU A 274 -4.75 14.86 -10.58
CA LEU A 274 -4.66 13.72 -11.47
C LEU A 274 -5.72 13.82 -12.57
N THR A 275 -5.35 13.46 -13.79
CA THR A 275 -6.19 13.55 -14.99
C THR A 275 -6.42 12.18 -15.60
N GLU A 276 -7.03 12.14 -16.78
CA GLU A 276 -7.14 10.92 -17.57
C GLU A 276 -5.77 10.40 -17.98
N ILE A 277 -5.66 9.09 -18.14
CA ILE A 277 -4.43 8.43 -18.57
C ILE A 277 -3.99 8.93 -19.95
N CYS A 278 -2.70 9.16 -20.14
CA CYS A 278 -2.19 9.55 -21.45
C CYS A 278 -2.38 8.41 -22.49
N PRO A 279 -2.62 8.75 -23.80
CA PRO A 279 -2.94 7.74 -24.83
C PRO A 279 -1.92 6.62 -24.96
N SER A 280 -0.62 6.93 -24.85
CA SER A 280 0.45 5.92 -24.97
C SER A 280 0.47 4.94 -23.80
N ALA A 281 0.24 5.42 -22.58
CA ALA A 281 0.13 4.57 -21.39
C ALA A 281 -1.14 3.71 -21.46
N ARG A 282 -2.27 4.27 -21.95
CA ARG A 282 -3.51 3.54 -22.15
C ARG A 282 -3.36 2.37 -23.10
N GLU A 283 -2.72 2.57 -24.25
CA GLU A 283 -2.46 1.50 -25.23
C GLU A 283 -1.51 0.43 -24.67
N ARG A 284 -0.48 0.84 -23.92
CA ARG A 284 0.42 -0.09 -23.22
C ARG A 284 -0.34 -0.95 -22.22
N LEU A 285 -1.19 -0.33 -21.41
CA LEU A 285 -2.01 -1.00 -20.41
C LEU A 285 -2.96 -2.01 -21.05
N LYS A 286 -3.70 -1.59 -22.09
CA LYS A 286 -4.60 -2.46 -22.86
C LYS A 286 -3.89 -3.70 -23.44
N ARG A 287 -2.70 -3.51 -24.01
CA ARG A 287 -1.88 -4.62 -24.53
C ARG A 287 -1.52 -5.60 -23.41
N SER A 288 -1.04 -5.12 -22.26
CA SER A 288 -0.65 -5.98 -21.13
C SER A 288 -1.85 -6.76 -20.56
N LEU A 289 -3.04 -6.15 -20.50
CA LEU A 289 -4.27 -6.84 -20.09
C LEU A 289 -4.67 -7.93 -21.09
N SER A 290 -4.59 -7.62 -22.41
CA SER A 290 -4.90 -8.60 -23.47
C SER A 290 -3.91 -9.76 -23.52
N GLU A 291 -2.60 -9.53 -23.30
CA GLU A 291 -1.57 -10.58 -23.20
C GLU A 291 -1.90 -11.60 -22.09
N LEU A 292 -2.48 -11.13 -20.99
CA LEU A 292 -2.92 -11.95 -19.87
C LEU A 292 -4.36 -12.50 -20.02
N LYS A 293 -5.05 -12.19 -21.13
CA LYS A 293 -6.45 -12.55 -21.41
C LYS A 293 -7.41 -12.06 -20.33
N MET A 294 -7.16 -10.88 -19.81
CA MET A 294 -8.04 -10.24 -18.85
C MET A 294 -9.13 -9.41 -19.53
N ILE A 295 -8.86 -8.96 -20.76
CA ILE A 295 -9.81 -8.30 -21.70
C ILE A 295 -9.70 -8.93 -23.08
#